data_7ec5ef952e399fc09dfc1368ef97f668
#
_entry.id   7ec5ef952e399fc09dfc1368ef97f668
#
_cell.length_a   1.000
_cell.length_b   1.000
_cell.length_c   1.000
_cell.angle_alpha   90.00
_cell.angle_beta   90.00
_cell.angle_gamma   90.00
#
_symmetry.space_group_name_H-M   'P 1'
#
loop_
_entity.id
_entity.type
_entity.pdbx_description
1 polymer ?
#
loop_
_entity_poly.entity_id
_entity_poly.type
_entity_poly.pdbx_seq_one_letter_code
_entity_poly.pdbx_strand_id
1 'polypeptide(L)'
;AFPGGVLVFDAANRTAVKMIAKTWLKTAKIKDVGAYFAVSDAAKEKARSWYRELGPHDDWWDGVYEDFQRVCEILGIRLKTTPVRLMGGGTRAKPCIWFSGFWSQGDGACFEGYWSHAKSAAAHIRDYAPTDVTLHSIADRLQAIQRRNFYQLAAAASHRGRYYHEYCMAVD
;
A
#
# COMPACT_ATOMS: atom_id res chain seq x y z
N ALA A 1 -8.74 -19.15 -0.62
CA ALA A 1 -8.11 -17.83 -0.58
C ALA A 1 -8.58 -17.11 0.67
N PHE A 2 -7.67 -16.60 1.46
CA PHE A 2 -8.00 -15.67 2.53
C PHE A 2 -8.09 -14.28 1.87
N PRO A 3 -9.19 -13.56 1.98
CA PRO A 3 -9.21 -12.18 1.54
C PRO A 3 -8.24 -11.39 2.44
N GLY A 4 -7.13 -10.99 1.85
CA GLY A 4 -6.19 -9.99 2.28
C GLY A 4 -5.90 -9.89 3.77
N GLY A 5 -5.11 -10.79 4.32
CA GLY A 5 -4.67 -10.63 5.69
C GLY A 5 -3.53 -11.57 6.02
N VAL A 6 -2.35 -11.03 6.14
CA VAL A 6 -1.28 -11.69 6.87
C VAL A 6 -1.78 -11.93 8.28
N LEU A 7 -1.90 -13.19 8.70
CA LEU A 7 -2.15 -13.57 10.09
C LEU A 7 -0.90 -13.21 10.92
N VAL A 8 -0.75 -11.93 11.23
CA VAL A 8 0.18 -11.51 12.27
C VAL A 8 -0.50 -11.82 13.60
N PHE A 9 -0.05 -12.88 14.25
CA PHE A 9 -0.44 -13.21 15.60
C PHE A 9 0.26 -12.25 16.58
N ASP A 10 -0.22 -11.03 16.62
CA ASP A 10 0.06 -10.13 17.72
C ASP A 10 -1.07 -10.22 18.72
N ALA A 11 -0.73 -10.55 19.97
CA ALA A 11 -1.68 -10.62 21.09
C ALA A 11 -2.41 -9.29 21.33
N ALA A 12 -1.85 -8.17 20.87
CA ALA A 12 -2.44 -6.85 20.96
C ALA A 12 -3.61 -6.63 19.98
N ASN A 13 -3.71 -7.42 18.90
CA ASN A 13 -4.73 -7.22 17.87
C ASN A 13 -5.77 -8.34 17.78
N ARG A 14 -6.28 -8.78 18.95
CA ARG A 14 -7.29 -9.83 19.08
C ARG A 14 -8.54 -9.61 18.23
N THR A 15 -8.90 -8.36 17.93
CA THR A 15 -10.11 -8.02 17.17
C THR A 15 -9.92 -8.29 15.68
N ALA A 16 -8.78 -7.91 15.10
CA ALA A 16 -8.45 -8.19 13.70
C ALA A 16 -8.29 -9.69 13.46
N VAL A 17 -7.58 -10.39 14.36
CA VAL A 17 -7.44 -11.87 14.31
C VAL A 17 -8.81 -12.55 14.36
N LYS A 18 -9.74 -12.07 15.19
CA LYS A 18 -11.11 -12.61 15.25
C LYS A 18 -11.90 -12.37 13.97
N MET A 19 -11.76 -11.21 13.34
CA MET A 19 -12.43 -10.92 12.05
C MET A 19 -11.91 -11.80 10.92
N ILE A 20 -10.60 -11.92 10.79
CA ILE A 20 -9.94 -12.77 9.78
C ILE A 20 -10.33 -14.24 10.00
N ALA A 21 -10.24 -14.72 11.23
CA ALA A 21 -10.67 -16.08 11.58
C ALA A 21 -12.15 -16.32 11.27
N LYS A 22 -13.03 -15.34 11.54
CA LYS A 22 -14.48 -15.46 11.28
C LYS A 22 -14.79 -15.56 9.77
N THR A 23 -14.05 -14.86 8.93
CA THR A 23 -14.19 -14.95 7.47
C THR A 23 -13.68 -16.30 6.96
N TRP A 24 -12.51 -16.75 7.42
CA TRP A 24 -11.96 -18.05 7.07
C TRP A 24 -12.82 -19.22 7.51
N LEU A 25 -13.39 -19.17 8.73
CA LEU A 25 -14.26 -20.19 9.28
C LEU A 25 -15.54 -20.36 8.48
N LYS A 26 -16.08 -19.29 7.88
CA LYS A 26 -17.19 -19.37 6.92
C LYS A 26 -16.82 -20.18 5.67
N THR A 27 -15.64 -19.94 5.13
CA THR A 27 -15.14 -20.62 3.91
C THR A 27 -14.76 -22.08 4.19
N ALA A 28 -14.20 -22.36 5.36
CA ALA A 28 -13.78 -23.71 5.78
C ALA A 28 -14.90 -24.55 6.40
N LYS A 29 -16.17 -24.08 6.39
CA LYS A 29 -17.32 -24.71 7.08
C LYS A 29 -17.14 -24.91 8.58
N ILE A 30 -16.26 -24.17 9.23
CA ILE A 30 -16.07 -24.17 10.69
C ILE A 30 -17.04 -23.13 11.27
N LYS A 31 -17.90 -23.57 12.18
CA LYS A 31 -19.03 -22.74 12.65
C LYS A 31 -18.68 -21.68 13.69
N ASP A 32 -17.47 -21.71 14.27
CA ASP A 32 -17.10 -20.83 15.39
C ASP A 32 -15.60 -20.54 15.42
N VAL A 33 -15.23 -19.31 15.79
CA VAL A 33 -13.85 -18.90 16.03
C VAL A 33 -13.22 -19.68 17.19
N GLY A 34 -14.00 -20.04 18.21
CA GLY A 34 -13.57 -20.88 19.31
C GLY A 34 -13.11 -22.26 18.86
N ALA A 35 -13.77 -22.85 17.85
CA ALA A 35 -13.38 -24.13 17.29
C ALA A 35 -11.99 -24.12 16.64
N TYR A 36 -11.57 -23.00 16.04
CA TYR A 36 -10.21 -22.86 15.48
C TYR A 36 -9.13 -22.91 16.57
N PHE A 37 -9.36 -22.26 17.71
CA PHE A 37 -8.40 -22.28 18.82
C PHE A 37 -8.39 -23.62 19.57
N ALA A 38 -9.44 -24.41 19.45
CA ALA A 38 -9.53 -25.77 20.00
C ALA A 38 -8.85 -26.84 19.10
N VAL A 39 -8.45 -26.48 17.88
CA VAL A 39 -7.75 -27.38 16.95
C VAL A 39 -6.33 -27.63 17.45
N SER A 40 -5.85 -28.86 17.32
CA SER A 40 -4.48 -29.24 17.70
C SER A 40 -3.41 -28.40 16.99
N ASP A 41 -2.25 -28.23 17.62
CA ASP A 41 -1.16 -27.44 17.05
C ASP A 41 -0.64 -28.02 15.73
N ALA A 42 -0.67 -29.33 15.57
CA ALA A 42 -0.37 -30.02 14.32
C ALA A 42 -1.33 -29.62 13.18
N ALA A 43 -2.63 -29.52 13.47
CA ALA A 43 -3.61 -29.09 12.49
C ALA A 43 -3.50 -27.59 12.17
N LYS A 44 -3.14 -26.77 13.16
CA LYS A 44 -2.83 -25.34 12.94
C LYS A 44 -1.60 -25.17 12.04
N GLU A 45 -0.55 -25.96 12.26
CA GLU A 45 0.66 -25.89 11.43
C GLU A 45 0.41 -26.39 10.00
N LYS A 46 -0.38 -27.45 9.85
CA LYS A 46 -0.83 -27.91 8.52
C LYS A 46 -1.62 -26.83 7.77
N ALA A 47 -2.48 -26.10 8.46
CA ALA A 47 -3.23 -24.98 7.87
C ALA A 47 -2.30 -23.82 7.50
N ARG A 48 -1.26 -23.53 8.30
CA ARG A 48 -0.25 -22.52 7.99
C ARG A 48 0.62 -22.91 6.80
N SER A 49 1.07 -24.18 6.74
CA SER A 49 1.85 -24.71 5.62
C SER A 49 1.05 -24.63 4.31
N TRP A 50 -0.19 -25.08 4.34
CA TRP A 50 -1.09 -24.96 3.20
C TRP A 50 -1.27 -23.52 2.73
N TYR A 51 -1.41 -22.56 3.66
CA TYR A 51 -1.50 -21.14 3.32
C TYR A 51 -0.21 -20.60 2.70
N ARG A 52 0.97 -21.01 3.20
CA ARG A 52 2.26 -20.62 2.64
C ARG A 52 2.47 -21.20 1.24
N GLU A 53 2.03 -22.45 1.02
CA GLU A 53 2.13 -23.15 -0.27
C GLU A 53 1.24 -22.55 -1.36
N LEU A 54 0.07 -22.04 -0.97
CA LEU A 54 -0.83 -21.35 -1.91
C LEU A 54 -0.22 -20.05 -2.46
N GLY A 55 0.77 -19.50 -1.77
CA GLY A 55 1.33 -18.19 -2.08
C GLY A 55 0.29 -17.05 -1.93
N PRO A 56 0.70 -15.82 -1.93
CA PRO A 56 -0.20 -14.68 -2.02
C PRO A 56 -0.75 -14.61 -3.45
N HIS A 57 -1.88 -15.29 -3.70
CA HIS A 57 -2.64 -15.16 -4.94
C HIS A 57 -3.53 -13.91 -4.95
N ASP A 58 -3.58 -13.20 -3.85
CA ASP A 58 -4.32 -11.96 -3.75
C ASP A 58 -3.41 -10.81 -4.21
N ASP A 59 -3.99 -9.86 -4.89
CA ASP A 59 -3.35 -8.61 -5.32
C ASP A 59 -3.03 -7.73 -4.10
N TRP A 60 -2.20 -8.27 -3.17
CA TRP A 60 -1.81 -7.60 -1.91
C TRP A 60 -1.22 -6.21 -2.16
N TRP A 61 -0.65 -6.01 -3.33
CA TRP A 61 -0.12 -4.72 -3.77
C TRP A 61 -1.22 -3.71 -4.08
N ASP A 62 -2.47 -4.11 -4.32
CA ASP A 62 -3.57 -3.16 -4.52
C ASP A 62 -3.77 -2.30 -3.28
N GLY A 63 -3.72 -2.89 -2.08
CA GLY A 63 -3.74 -2.13 -0.83
C GLY A 63 -2.55 -1.18 -0.70
N VAL A 64 -1.36 -1.57 -1.16
CA VAL A 64 -0.17 -0.71 -1.17
C VAL A 64 -0.35 0.45 -2.15
N TYR A 65 -0.94 0.21 -3.32
CA TYR A 65 -1.22 1.28 -4.28
C TYR A 65 -2.27 2.27 -3.75
N GLU A 66 -3.32 1.79 -3.10
CA GLU A 66 -4.35 2.64 -2.49
C GLU A 66 -3.77 3.49 -1.36
N ASP A 67 -2.95 2.89 -0.49
CA ASP A 67 -2.26 3.59 0.59
C ASP A 67 -1.30 4.66 0.04
N PHE A 68 -0.50 4.32 -0.97
CA PHE A 68 0.39 5.27 -1.63
C PHE A 68 -0.37 6.43 -2.29
N GLN A 69 -1.49 6.16 -2.95
CA GLN A 69 -2.36 7.20 -3.50
C GLN A 69 -2.86 8.14 -2.41
N ARG A 70 -3.27 7.58 -1.27
CA ARG A 70 -3.74 8.38 -0.14
C ARG A 70 -2.63 9.25 0.46
N VAL A 71 -1.43 8.70 0.62
CA VAL A 71 -0.25 9.46 1.06
C VAL A 71 0.06 10.58 0.07
N CYS A 72 0.04 10.31 -1.24
CA CYS A 72 0.22 11.31 -2.29
C CYS A 72 -0.79 12.46 -2.18
N GLU A 73 -2.08 12.15 -2.02
CA GLU A 73 -3.13 13.15 -1.84
C GLU A 73 -2.85 14.06 -0.64
N ILE A 74 -2.51 13.48 0.51
CA ILE A 74 -2.19 14.24 1.74
C ILE A 74 -0.98 15.14 1.54
N LEU A 75 0.06 14.66 0.87
CA LEU A 75 1.29 15.41 0.61
C LEU A 75 1.15 16.46 -0.50
N GLY A 76 0.03 16.50 -1.21
CA GLY A 76 -0.22 17.41 -2.33
C GLY A 76 0.38 16.93 -3.65
N ILE A 77 0.58 15.63 -3.79
CA ILE A 77 1.01 14.97 -5.03
C ILE A 77 -0.22 14.51 -5.78
N ARG A 78 -0.47 15.11 -6.92
CA ARG A 78 -1.50 14.67 -7.87
C ARG A 78 -0.86 13.70 -8.85
N LEU A 79 -1.15 12.40 -8.70
CA LEU A 79 -0.66 11.38 -9.60
C LEU A 79 -1.19 11.58 -11.02
N LYS A 80 -0.32 11.38 -12.00
CA LYS A 80 -0.72 11.29 -13.40
C LYS A 80 -1.50 10.00 -13.62
N THR A 81 -2.45 10.02 -14.53
CA THR A 81 -3.25 8.85 -14.86
C THR A 81 -3.20 8.55 -16.36
N THR A 82 -3.29 7.27 -16.69
CA THR A 82 -3.46 6.80 -18.08
C THR A 82 -4.81 6.13 -18.24
N PRO A 83 -5.52 6.37 -19.36
CA PRO A 83 -6.77 5.68 -19.64
C PRO A 83 -6.51 4.21 -20.00
N VAL A 84 -7.13 3.29 -19.28
CA VAL A 84 -7.10 1.85 -19.56
C VAL A 84 -8.47 1.41 -20.04
N ARG A 85 -8.53 0.74 -21.19
CA ARG A 85 -9.79 0.22 -21.75
C ARG A 85 -10.23 -1.01 -20.96
N LEU A 86 -11.49 -1.04 -20.57
CA LEU A 86 -12.10 -2.18 -19.90
C LEU A 86 -12.64 -3.20 -20.90
N MET A 87 -12.62 -4.49 -20.55
CA MET A 87 -13.11 -5.59 -21.39
C MET A 87 -14.61 -5.46 -21.73
N GLY A 88 -15.41 -4.85 -20.84
CA GLY A 88 -16.85 -4.57 -21.03
C GLY A 88 -17.17 -3.26 -21.75
N GLY A 89 -16.16 -2.58 -22.32
CA GLY A 89 -16.30 -1.23 -22.87
C GLY A 89 -16.10 -0.13 -21.81
N GLY A 90 -15.80 1.09 -22.28
CA GLY A 90 -15.45 2.21 -21.41
C GLY A 90 -13.96 2.26 -21.07
N THR A 91 -13.57 3.29 -20.30
CA THR A 91 -12.18 3.53 -19.89
C THR A 91 -12.13 3.81 -18.39
N ARG A 92 -11.10 3.28 -17.73
CA ARG A 92 -10.75 3.59 -16.34
C ARG A 92 -9.44 4.38 -16.33
N ALA A 93 -9.38 5.43 -15.53
CA ALA A 93 -8.13 6.13 -15.24
C ALA A 93 -7.29 5.27 -14.29
N LYS A 94 -6.11 4.84 -14.73
CA LYS A 94 -5.15 4.10 -13.91
C LYS A 94 -4.04 5.05 -13.48
N PRO A 95 -3.75 5.17 -12.17
CA PRO A 95 -2.62 5.97 -11.70
C PRO A 95 -1.30 5.46 -12.26
N CYS A 96 -0.40 6.39 -12.60
CA CYS A 96 0.95 6.09 -13.04
C CYS A 96 1.83 5.78 -11.84
N ILE A 97 1.64 4.60 -11.27
CA ILE A 97 2.44 3.99 -10.22
C ILE A 97 2.90 2.64 -10.72
N TRP A 98 4.17 2.32 -10.54
CA TRP A 98 4.74 1.03 -10.94
C TRP A 98 5.57 0.47 -9.80
N PHE A 99 5.44 -0.82 -9.62
CA PHE A 99 6.22 -1.61 -8.69
C PHE A 99 6.53 -2.94 -9.34
N SER A 100 7.81 -3.32 -9.37
CA SER A 100 8.27 -4.55 -10.02
C SER A 100 8.94 -5.55 -9.06
N GLY A 101 9.05 -5.22 -7.79
CA GLY A 101 9.67 -6.07 -6.77
C GLY A 101 10.94 -5.48 -6.16
N PHE A 102 11.66 -6.33 -5.39
CA PHE A 102 12.92 -5.99 -4.71
C PHE A 102 13.98 -7.10 -4.81
N TRP A 103 13.83 -8.05 -5.73
CA TRP A 103 14.64 -9.27 -5.77
C TRP A 103 15.62 -9.32 -6.93
N SER A 104 15.39 -8.55 -7.99
CA SER A 104 16.16 -8.59 -9.22
C SER A 104 16.77 -7.24 -9.54
N GLN A 105 17.84 -7.26 -10.34
CA GLN A 105 18.39 -6.04 -10.89
C GLN A 105 17.34 -5.34 -11.76
N GLY A 106 17.06 -4.09 -11.45
CA GLY A 106 16.03 -3.28 -12.14
C GLY A 106 14.65 -3.34 -11.51
N ASP A 107 14.47 -4.12 -10.44
CA ASP A 107 13.30 -4.04 -9.58
C ASP A 107 13.30 -2.72 -8.80
N GLY A 108 12.11 -2.25 -8.47
CA GLY A 108 11.94 -1.03 -7.70
C GLY A 108 10.52 -0.50 -7.79
N ALA A 109 10.39 0.77 -7.46
CA ALA A 109 9.13 1.49 -7.55
C ALA A 109 9.34 2.87 -8.14
N CYS A 110 8.37 3.35 -8.92
CA CYS A 110 8.35 4.72 -9.41
C CYS A 110 6.92 5.21 -9.63
N PHE A 111 6.77 6.51 -9.77
CA PHE A 111 5.49 7.13 -10.10
C PHE A 111 5.68 8.36 -10.97
N GLU A 112 4.60 8.81 -11.59
CA GLU A 112 4.52 10.12 -12.25
C GLU A 112 3.44 10.98 -11.62
N GLY A 113 3.72 12.26 -11.45
CA GLY A 113 2.75 13.17 -10.84
C GLY A 113 3.26 14.60 -10.72
N TYR A 114 2.42 15.44 -10.14
CA TYR A 114 2.69 16.85 -9.89
C TYR A 114 2.52 17.13 -8.41
N TRP A 115 3.54 17.71 -7.82
CA TRP A 115 3.51 18.14 -6.44
C TRP A 115 3.28 19.65 -6.35
N SER A 116 2.46 20.05 -5.40
CA SER A 116 2.26 21.45 -5.01
C SER A 116 1.95 21.50 -3.51
N HIS A 117 1.94 22.74 -2.98
CA HIS A 117 1.67 22.91 -1.56
C HIS A 117 0.30 22.34 -1.15
N ALA A 118 0.29 21.48 -0.14
CA ALA A 118 -0.92 21.04 0.56
C ALA A 118 -0.93 21.57 2.00
N LYS A 119 -1.98 22.29 2.34
CA LYS A 119 -2.13 22.87 3.68
C LYS A 119 -2.20 21.77 4.74
N SER A 120 -1.44 21.95 5.83
CA SER A 120 -1.43 20.99 6.96
C SER A 120 -1.00 19.57 6.62
N ALA A 121 -0.32 19.34 5.48
CA ALA A 121 0.09 17.99 5.04
C ALA A 121 0.85 17.22 6.14
N ALA A 122 1.79 17.86 6.83
CA ALA A 122 2.57 17.21 7.89
C ALA A 122 1.71 16.77 9.09
N ALA A 123 0.66 17.52 9.44
CA ALA A 123 -0.28 17.11 10.49
C ALA A 123 -1.14 15.93 10.03
N HIS A 124 -1.71 16.02 8.81
CA HIS A 124 -2.54 14.95 8.26
C HIS A 124 -1.75 13.64 8.04
N ILE A 125 -0.46 13.70 7.72
CA ILE A 125 0.40 12.51 7.64
C ILE A 125 0.56 11.87 9.02
N ARG A 126 0.73 12.65 10.09
CA ARG A 126 0.82 12.11 11.46
C ARG A 126 -0.47 11.45 11.92
N ASP A 127 -1.61 12.02 11.52
CA ASP A 127 -2.93 11.44 11.81
C ASP A 127 -3.15 10.14 11.02
N TYR A 128 -2.73 10.12 9.76
CA TYR A 128 -2.90 8.97 8.87
C TYR A 128 -1.96 7.80 9.21
N ALA A 129 -0.69 8.09 9.42
CA ALA A 129 0.37 7.11 9.69
C ALA A 129 1.13 7.46 10.97
N PRO A 130 0.52 7.33 12.17
CA PRO A 130 1.07 7.85 13.44
C PRO A 130 2.39 7.21 13.86
N THR A 131 2.71 6.02 13.36
CA THR A 131 3.93 5.25 13.69
C THR A 131 5.04 5.38 12.64
N ASP A 132 4.75 5.93 11.46
CA ASP A 132 5.73 6.05 10.38
C ASP A 132 6.57 7.33 10.50
N VAL A 133 7.64 7.24 11.29
CA VAL A 133 8.57 8.35 11.52
C VAL A 133 9.31 8.80 10.25
N THR A 134 9.50 7.89 9.29
CA THR A 134 10.14 8.20 8.01
C THR A 134 9.22 9.09 7.18
N LEU A 135 7.97 8.73 7.08
CA LEU A 135 6.97 9.52 6.36
C LEU A 135 6.74 10.89 7.03
N HIS A 136 6.77 10.96 8.38
CA HIS A 136 6.73 12.23 9.11
C HIS A 136 7.91 13.13 8.71
N SER A 137 9.12 12.58 8.67
CA SER A 137 10.32 13.33 8.27
C SER A 137 10.22 13.86 6.83
N ILE A 138 9.68 13.05 5.90
CA ILE A 138 9.44 13.48 4.51
C ILE A 138 8.46 14.65 4.48
N ALA A 139 7.33 14.54 5.16
CA ALA A 139 6.31 15.59 5.21
C ALA A 139 6.83 16.91 5.80
N ASP A 140 7.63 16.83 6.86
CA ASP A 140 8.26 17.99 7.50
C ASP A 140 9.27 18.66 6.55
N ARG A 141 10.08 17.89 5.86
CA ARG A 141 11.04 18.42 4.88
C ARG A 141 10.34 19.11 3.71
N LEU A 142 9.28 18.52 3.17
CA LEU A 142 8.45 19.13 2.13
C LEU A 142 7.82 20.43 2.62
N GLN A 143 7.30 20.46 3.83
CA GLN A 143 6.75 21.68 4.43
C GLN A 143 7.83 22.76 4.63
N ALA A 144 9.04 22.39 5.06
CA ALA A 144 10.15 23.32 5.25
C ALA A 144 10.59 23.94 3.92
N ILE A 145 10.66 23.14 2.85
CA ILE A 145 10.96 23.61 1.50
C ILE A 145 9.89 24.60 1.04
N GLN A 146 8.62 24.26 1.18
CA GLN A 146 7.51 25.13 0.83
C GLN A 146 7.53 26.45 1.59
N ARG A 147 7.80 26.43 2.89
CA ARG A 147 7.90 27.64 3.74
C ARG A 147 9.00 28.58 3.22
N ARG A 148 10.17 28.06 2.83
CA ARG A 148 11.28 28.84 2.28
C ARG A 148 10.93 29.49 0.93
N ASN A 149 10.00 28.90 0.19
CA ASN A 149 9.55 29.34 -1.14
C ASN A 149 8.16 29.97 -1.10
N PHE A 150 7.74 30.52 0.02
CA PHE A 150 6.46 31.21 0.21
C PHE A 150 5.25 30.36 -0.19
N TYR A 151 5.37 29.01 -0.08
CA TYR A 151 4.33 28.03 -0.45
C TYR A 151 3.95 28.03 -1.95
N GLN A 152 4.83 28.51 -2.80
CA GLN A 152 4.60 28.63 -4.25
C GLN A 152 5.37 27.59 -5.08
N LEU A 153 6.18 26.76 -4.42
CA LEU A 153 6.96 25.76 -5.14
C LEU A 153 6.05 24.65 -5.67
N ALA A 154 6.30 24.27 -6.93
CA ALA A 154 5.70 23.11 -7.56
C ALA A 154 6.78 22.25 -8.21
N ALA A 155 6.54 20.97 -8.36
CA ALA A 155 7.45 20.05 -9.02
C ALA A 155 6.68 19.03 -9.84
N ALA A 156 7.31 18.50 -10.89
CA ALA A 156 6.81 17.41 -11.68
C ALA A 156 7.74 16.20 -11.55
N ALA A 157 7.18 15.06 -11.18
CA ALA A 157 7.88 13.79 -11.21
C ALA A 157 7.52 13.05 -12.51
N SER A 158 8.53 12.65 -13.26
CA SER A 158 8.38 11.91 -14.51
C SER A 158 9.30 10.68 -14.52
N HIS A 159 8.86 9.62 -15.17
CA HIS A 159 9.66 8.42 -15.36
C HIS A 159 10.38 8.49 -16.72
N ARG A 160 11.66 8.17 -16.70
CA ARG A 160 12.50 8.09 -17.92
C ARG A 160 13.35 6.84 -17.85
N GLY A 161 13.21 5.95 -18.79
CA GLY A 161 14.06 4.76 -18.90
C GLY A 161 13.27 3.46 -19.05
N ARG A 162 14.01 2.34 -18.98
CA ARG A 162 13.47 1.01 -19.23
C ARG A 162 12.89 0.36 -17.95
N TYR A 163 13.46 0.70 -16.79
CA TYR A 163 13.16 0.05 -15.51
C TYR A 163 12.30 0.95 -14.64
N TYR A 164 11.33 0.37 -13.96
CA TYR A 164 10.48 1.08 -13.00
C TYR A 164 11.19 1.19 -11.65
N HIS A 165 12.13 2.11 -11.57
CA HIS A 165 13.02 2.29 -10.43
C HIS A 165 13.12 3.78 -10.09
N GLU A 166 13.38 4.12 -8.81
CA GLU A 166 13.52 5.51 -8.37
C GLU A 166 14.65 6.26 -9.11
N TYR A 167 15.73 5.59 -9.51
CA TYR A 167 16.80 6.19 -10.30
C TYR A 167 16.40 6.52 -11.75
N CYS A 168 15.28 6.00 -12.21
CA CYS A 168 14.70 6.34 -13.52
C CYS A 168 13.67 7.46 -13.41
N MET A 169 13.51 8.09 -12.26
CA MET A 169 12.67 9.26 -12.06
C MET A 169 13.49 10.56 -12.23
N ALA A 170 12.88 11.53 -12.88
CA ALA A 170 13.35 12.90 -12.91
C ALA A 170 12.34 13.78 -12.18
N VAL A 171 12.83 14.77 -11.44
CA VAL A 171 12.02 15.78 -10.74
C VAL A 171 12.45 17.15 -11.27
N ASP A 172 11.52 17.88 -11.88
CA ASP A 172 11.70 19.19 -12.49
C ASP A 172 10.88 20.25 -11.73
#